data_1b8bfd7042eb556bbdf11f69119b8d6b
#
_entry.id   1b8bfd7042eb556bbdf11f69119b8d6b
#
_cell.length_a   1.000
_cell.length_b   1.000
_cell.length_c   1.000
_cell.angle_alpha   90.00
_cell.angle_beta   90.00
_cell.angle_gamma   90.00
#
_symmetry.space_group_name_H-M   'P 1'
#
loop_
_entity.id
_entity.type
_entity.pdbx_description
1 polymer ?
#
loop_
_entity_poly.entity_id
_entity_poly.type
_entity_poly.pdbx_seq_one_letter_code
_entity_poly.pdbx_strand_id
1 'polypeptide(L)'
;MLLLIVIAACDAVPGRVFTSSSSPAVLAATPSASSAASATARPATTPSPAPRPITDVLAQIDPAKLDDHMRALASFQSRHPLHPGHAKAVAYLMEQLSAIPGVVVQDIPTAYNGVRLDNILATIAPPGPRPDGLVDVPGMICAHYDSTANRTPGWRPAIDPAPGADDNATGTAALLEYARILAADRGSLRMPIVLAFFDGEEYFFKGSLAYLQSLSPNAYRWVINIDMVGFNPLADRLDLVYYTTKSASLRDRVSEANQRYGIGVSPLVEQLATTDAFILDAAPFGLVGGIPSVALVQRYGENDATFPGNYTFHTVNDTPDKITNKRLWLKAAKLTLATALDLARGGAQL
;
A
#
# COMPACT_ATOMS: atom_id res chain seq x y z
N MET A 1 8.76 -27.80 12.88
CA MET A 1 7.99 -28.63 11.93
C MET A 1 8.15 -27.94 10.57
N LEU A 2 8.96 -28.55 9.70
CA LEU A 2 9.40 -27.96 8.44
C LEU A 2 8.21 -27.97 7.45
N LEU A 3 7.66 -26.81 7.08
CA LEU A 3 6.63 -26.71 6.06
C LEU A 3 7.30 -26.60 4.70
N LEU A 4 7.39 -27.74 3.99
CA LEU A 4 7.83 -27.79 2.60
C LEU A 4 6.76 -27.13 1.73
N ILE A 5 7.08 -25.99 1.11
CA ILE A 5 6.24 -25.40 0.06
C ILE A 5 6.47 -26.21 -1.22
N VAL A 6 5.51 -27.06 -1.56
CA VAL A 6 5.47 -27.75 -2.85
C VAL A 6 5.00 -26.74 -3.90
N ILE A 7 5.95 -26.29 -4.74
CA ILE A 7 5.61 -25.53 -5.96
C ILE A 7 5.11 -26.57 -6.97
N ALA A 8 3.78 -26.65 -7.16
CA ALA A 8 3.19 -27.43 -8.23
C ALA A 8 3.45 -26.71 -9.57
N ALA A 9 4.26 -27.30 -10.42
CA ALA A 9 4.45 -26.86 -11.79
C ALA A 9 3.14 -27.07 -12.56
N CYS A 10 2.60 -26.00 -13.16
CA CYS A 10 1.52 -26.11 -14.13
C CYS A 10 2.08 -26.52 -15.47
N ASP A 11 1.53 -27.62 -16.02
CA ASP A 11 1.82 -28.16 -17.33
C ASP A 11 1.54 -27.17 -18.45
N ALA A 12 2.47 -27.10 -19.39
CA ALA A 12 2.39 -26.29 -20.59
C ALA A 12 1.35 -26.83 -21.57
N VAL A 13 0.42 -25.99 -22.01
CA VAL A 13 -0.46 -26.27 -23.17
C VAL A 13 0.25 -25.84 -24.44
N PRO A 14 0.33 -26.68 -25.48
CA PRO A 14 1.06 -26.37 -26.70
C PRO A 14 0.35 -25.32 -27.55
N GLY A 15 1.12 -24.32 -27.99
CA GLY A 15 0.70 -23.20 -28.80
C GLY A 15 0.19 -23.60 -30.19
N ARG A 16 -0.86 -22.90 -30.64
CA ARG A 16 -1.24 -22.83 -32.05
C ARG A 16 -0.50 -21.66 -32.71
N VAL A 17 0.29 -22.00 -33.71
CA VAL A 17 0.92 -21.05 -34.62
C VAL A 17 -0.14 -20.54 -35.58
N PHE A 18 -0.36 -19.23 -35.63
CA PHE A 18 -1.05 -18.57 -36.75
C PHE A 18 -0.02 -17.77 -37.53
N THR A 19 0.24 -18.25 -38.75
CA THR A 19 0.92 -17.49 -39.80
C THR A 19 -0.14 -16.69 -40.57
N SER A 20 0.03 -15.38 -40.68
CA SER A 20 -0.58 -14.61 -41.76
C SER A 20 0.38 -13.53 -42.22
N SER A 21 0.85 -13.70 -43.42
CA SER A 21 1.56 -12.73 -44.25
C SER A 21 0.55 -11.77 -44.87
N SER A 22 0.82 -10.47 -44.80
CA SER A 22 0.54 -9.54 -45.89
C SER A 22 1.14 -8.15 -45.58
N SER A 23 2.16 -7.79 -46.34
CA SER A 23 2.63 -6.41 -46.47
C SER A 23 1.70 -5.62 -47.35
N PRO A 24 1.42 -4.35 -47.08
CA PRO A 24 0.99 -3.38 -48.06
C PRO A 24 2.12 -2.46 -48.47
N ALA A 25 2.08 -2.14 -49.76
CA ALA A 25 3.04 -1.37 -50.52
C ALA A 25 3.27 0.07 -50.03
N VAL A 26 4.53 0.50 -50.19
CA VAL A 26 4.97 1.88 -50.00
C VAL A 26 4.50 2.71 -51.24
N LEU A 27 3.69 3.73 -50.99
CA LEU A 27 3.43 4.81 -51.95
C LEU A 27 4.33 6.00 -51.56
N ALA A 28 5.22 6.33 -52.49
CA ALA A 28 6.09 7.50 -52.41
C ALA A 28 5.25 8.77 -52.59
N ALA A 29 5.32 9.69 -51.64
CA ALA A 29 4.79 11.03 -51.78
C ALA A 29 5.95 12.03 -51.97
N THR A 30 5.83 12.81 -53.04
CA THR A 30 6.71 13.93 -53.43
C THR A 30 6.71 15.06 -52.38
N PRO A 31 7.82 15.81 -52.22
CA PRO A 31 7.88 16.90 -51.27
C PRO A 31 7.19 18.15 -51.84
N SER A 32 6.22 18.69 -51.14
CA SER A 32 5.63 19.99 -51.41
C SER A 32 6.26 21.05 -50.49
N ALA A 33 6.35 22.23 -51.02
CA ALA A 33 7.15 23.36 -50.55
C ALA A 33 6.82 23.88 -49.14
N SER A 34 7.88 24.26 -48.49
CA SER A 34 8.01 25.09 -47.28
C SER A 34 7.01 26.26 -47.22
N SER A 35 6.15 26.24 -46.20
CA SER A 35 5.50 27.41 -45.65
C SER A 35 6.14 27.72 -44.31
N ALA A 36 6.77 28.88 -44.16
CA ALA A 36 7.34 29.35 -42.91
C ALA A 36 6.23 29.58 -41.88
N ALA A 37 6.10 28.64 -40.95
CA ALA A 37 5.22 28.79 -39.82
C ALA A 37 5.86 29.77 -38.82
N SER A 38 5.18 30.90 -38.63
CA SER A 38 5.47 31.89 -37.60
C SER A 38 5.54 31.16 -36.22
N ALA A 39 6.67 31.29 -35.55
CA ALA A 39 6.86 30.73 -34.21
C ALA A 39 5.96 31.51 -33.24
N THR A 40 4.79 30.96 -32.98
CA THR A 40 3.96 31.39 -31.84
C THR A 40 4.75 31.15 -30.56
N ALA A 41 5.05 32.20 -29.84
CA ALA A 41 5.73 32.15 -28.55
C ALA A 41 4.95 31.21 -27.63
N ARG A 42 5.63 30.15 -27.17
CA ARG A 42 5.12 29.21 -26.15
C ARG A 42 4.72 30.03 -24.91
N PRO A 43 3.49 29.89 -24.41
CA PRO A 43 3.08 30.59 -23.18
C PRO A 43 4.13 30.34 -22.09
N ALA A 44 4.58 31.40 -21.45
CA ALA A 44 5.47 31.33 -20.31
C ALA A 44 4.77 30.48 -19.24
N THR A 45 5.34 29.32 -18.93
CA THR A 45 4.85 28.47 -17.83
C THR A 45 5.07 29.26 -16.55
N THR A 46 3.99 29.66 -15.90
CA THR A 46 4.06 30.21 -14.53
C THR A 46 4.81 29.19 -13.66
N PRO A 47 5.86 29.61 -12.94
CA PRO A 47 6.59 28.67 -12.10
C PRO A 47 5.62 28.02 -11.11
N SER A 48 5.64 26.70 -11.06
CA SER A 48 4.85 25.95 -10.05
C SER A 48 5.29 26.44 -8.67
N PRO A 49 4.36 26.70 -7.74
CA PRO A 49 4.73 27.10 -6.39
C PRO A 49 5.68 26.08 -5.78
N ALA A 50 6.64 26.55 -4.97
CA ALA A 50 7.58 25.68 -4.28
C ALA A 50 6.82 24.60 -3.47
N PRO A 51 7.31 23.35 -3.43
CA PRO A 51 6.68 22.29 -2.65
C PRO A 51 6.53 22.69 -1.18
N ARG A 52 5.37 22.44 -0.59
CA ARG A 52 5.16 22.67 0.85
C ARG A 52 6.16 21.85 1.66
N PRO A 53 6.65 22.34 2.82
CA PRO A 53 7.44 21.54 3.74
C PRO A 53 6.72 20.22 4.10
N ILE A 54 7.46 19.12 4.21
CA ILE A 54 6.85 17.82 4.54
C ILE A 54 6.17 17.89 5.90
N THR A 55 6.72 18.60 6.87
CA THR A 55 6.09 18.84 8.19
C THR A 55 4.69 19.42 8.08
N ASP A 56 4.47 20.35 7.17
CA ASP A 56 3.16 21.00 6.96
C ASP A 56 2.18 20.04 6.29
N VAL A 57 2.67 19.14 5.43
CA VAL A 57 1.85 18.08 4.84
C VAL A 57 1.48 17.04 5.89
N LEU A 58 2.41 16.63 6.75
CA LEU A 58 2.15 15.70 7.85
C LEU A 58 1.15 16.25 8.89
N ALA A 59 1.13 17.57 9.06
CA ALA A 59 0.16 18.23 9.94
C ALA A 59 -1.29 18.12 9.44
N GLN A 60 -1.50 17.74 8.18
CA GLN A 60 -2.83 17.57 7.60
C GLN A 60 -3.45 16.19 7.88
N ILE A 61 -2.69 15.24 8.45
CA ILE A 61 -3.27 13.97 8.92
C ILE A 61 -4.23 14.29 10.07
N ASP A 62 -5.50 14.02 9.84
CA ASP A 62 -6.57 14.29 10.81
C ASP A 62 -6.84 13.03 11.65
N PRO A 63 -6.54 13.04 12.96
CA PRO A 63 -6.82 11.90 13.83
C PRO A 63 -8.31 11.52 13.91
N ALA A 64 -9.22 12.49 13.72
CA ALA A 64 -10.65 12.20 13.72
C ALA A 64 -11.04 11.40 12.48
N LYS A 65 -10.49 11.76 11.31
CA LYS A 65 -10.73 10.99 10.06
C LYS A 65 -10.15 9.58 10.12
N LEU A 66 -8.97 9.40 10.72
CA LEU A 66 -8.43 8.09 10.97
C LEU A 66 -9.41 7.23 11.81
N ASP A 67 -9.92 7.78 12.92
CA ASP A 67 -10.87 7.11 13.80
C ASP A 67 -12.20 6.81 13.07
N ASP A 68 -12.71 7.76 12.29
CA ASP A 68 -13.96 7.62 11.54
C ASP A 68 -13.85 6.49 10.50
N HIS A 69 -12.78 6.44 9.71
CA HIS A 69 -12.55 5.39 8.72
C HIS A 69 -12.39 4.01 9.38
N MET A 70 -11.60 3.90 10.44
CA MET A 70 -11.42 2.65 11.18
C MET A 70 -12.74 2.14 11.75
N ARG A 71 -13.55 3.03 12.38
CA ARG A 71 -14.87 2.67 12.91
C ARG A 71 -15.85 2.28 11.81
N ALA A 72 -15.85 2.97 10.68
CA ALA A 72 -16.68 2.60 9.53
C ALA A 72 -16.34 1.18 9.05
N LEU A 73 -15.06 0.86 8.87
CA LEU A 73 -14.60 -0.47 8.46
C LEU A 73 -14.99 -1.55 9.48
N ALA A 74 -14.76 -1.32 10.76
CA ALA A 74 -15.14 -2.25 11.83
C ALA A 74 -16.66 -2.45 11.94
N SER A 75 -17.46 -1.44 11.58
CA SER A 75 -18.94 -1.49 11.65
C SER A 75 -19.57 -2.46 10.64
N PHE A 76 -18.84 -2.88 9.61
CA PHE A 76 -19.32 -3.88 8.64
C PHE A 76 -19.38 -5.30 9.22
N GLN A 77 -19.09 -5.45 10.50
CA GLN A 77 -19.05 -6.67 11.30
C GLN A 77 -17.86 -7.58 10.96
N SER A 78 -17.66 -7.89 9.71
CA SER A 78 -16.50 -8.66 9.24
C SER A 78 -16.19 -8.24 7.80
N ARG A 79 -14.90 -8.11 7.50
CA ARG A 79 -14.39 -7.85 6.15
C ARG A 79 -13.78 -9.12 5.54
N HIS A 80 -14.03 -10.27 6.17
CA HIS A 80 -13.61 -11.56 5.64
C HIS A 80 -14.31 -11.84 4.29
N PRO A 81 -13.59 -12.29 3.24
CA PRO A 81 -14.14 -12.44 1.88
C PRO A 81 -15.40 -13.32 1.76
N LEU A 82 -15.66 -14.21 2.70
CA LEU A 82 -16.89 -15.00 2.74
C LEU A 82 -18.06 -14.28 3.44
N HIS A 83 -17.83 -13.17 4.13
CA HIS A 83 -18.86 -12.48 4.90
C HIS A 83 -19.53 -11.37 4.08
N PRO A 84 -20.85 -11.14 4.24
CA PRO A 84 -21.55 -10.05 3.52
C PRO A 84 -21.00 -8.65 3.78
N GLY A 85 -20.31 -8.44 4.90
CA GLY A 85 -19.65 -7.18 5.23
C GLY A 85 -18.46 -6.85 4.34
N HIS A 86 -17.82 -7.87 3.71
CA HIS A 86 -16.73 -7.66 2.77
C HIS A 86 -17.14 -6.79 1.58
N ALA A 87 -18.26 -7.11 0.93
CA ALA A 87 -18.77 -6.30 -0.17
C ALA A 87 -19.08 -4.85 0.23
N LYS A 88 -19.47 -4.61 1.49
CA LYS A 88 -19.66 -3.26 2.03
C LYS A 88 -18.32 -2.52 2.18
N ALA A 89 -17.27 -3.24 2.61
CA ALA A 89 -15.94 -2.66 2.72
C ALA A 89 -15.38 -2.28 1.34
N VAL A 90 -15.50 -3.15 0.34
CA VAL A 90 -15.12 -2.86 -1.06
C VAL A 90 -15.85 -1.61 -1.57
N ALA A 91 -17.18 -1.57 -1.42
CA ALA A 91 -17.99 -0.42 -1.85
C ALA A 91 -17.58 0.87 -1.14
N TYR A 92 -17.34 0.81 0.17
CA TYR A 92 -16.89 1.94 0.96
C TYR A 92 -15.53 2.48 0.48
N LEU A 93 -14.55 1.61 0.27
CA LEU A 93 -13.22 2.01 -0.22
C LEU A 93 -13.31 2.65 -1.60
N MET A 94 -14.05 2.03 -2.52
CA MET A 94 -14.27 2.56 -3.87
C MET A 94 -14.95 3.92 -3.84
N GLU A 95 -15.96 4.11 -3.01
CA GLU A 95 -16.68 5.38 -2.83
C GLU A 95 -15.75 6.47 -2.29
N GLN A 96 -15.06 6.21 -1.17
CA GLN A 96 -14.18 7.18 -0.52
C GLN A 96 -13.04 7.63 -1.46
N LEU A 97 -12.42 6.70 -2.15
CA LEU A 97 -11.31 7.00 -3.05
C LEU A 97 -11.75 7.71 -4.33
N SER A 98 -12.86 7.27 -4.94
CA SER A 98 -13.37 7.87 -6.18
C SER A 98 -13.90 9.29 -5.98
N ALA A 99 -14.27 9.66 -4.76
CA ALA A 99 -14.67 11.02 -4.42
C ALA A 99 -13.50 12.02 -4.38
N ILE A 100 -12.24 11.56 -4.42
CA ILE A 100 -11.07 12.43 -4.31
C ILE A 100 -10.58 12.83 -5.72
N PRO A 101 -10.63 14.13 -6.09
CA PRO A 101 -10.17 14.57 -7.39
C PRO A 101 -8.68 14.29 -7.62
N GLY A 102 -8.36 13.68 -8.77
CA GLY A 102 -6.98 13.38 -9.15
C GLY A 102 -6.43 12.05 -8.63
N VAL A 103 -7.28 11.24 -8.00
CA VAL A 103 -7.02 9.83 -7.69
C VAL A 103 -7.60 8.96 -8.80
N VAL A 104 -6.81 8.03 -9.31
CA VAL A 104 -7.28 6.99 -10.26
C VAL A 104 -7.46 5.70 -9.48
N VAL A 105 -8.69 5.21 -9.43
CA VAL A 105 -9.05 4.03 -8.64
C VAL A 105 -9.28 2.84 -9.55
N GLN A 106 -8.76 1.69 -9.18
CA GLN A 106 -8.92 0.42 -9.91
C GLN A 106 -9.25 -0.71 -8.93
N ASP A 107 -10.21 -1.54 -9.29
CA ASP A 107 -10.40 -2.86 -8.68
C ASP A 107 -9.63 -3.89 -9.51
N ILE A 108 -8.77 -4.66 -8.88
CA ILE A 108 -7.96 -5.72 -9.49
C ILE A 108 -8.40 -7.06 -8.88
N PRO A 109 -9.47 -7.65 -9.41
CA PRO A 109 -10.00 -8.87 -8.84
C PRO A 109 -9.06 -10.06 -9.09
N THR A 110 -8.98 -10.94 -8.10
CA THR A 110 -8.36 -12.25 -8.19
C THR A 110 -9.25 -13.29 -7.54
N ALA A 111 -8.82 -14.54 -7.50
CA ALA A 111 -9.56 -15.59 -6.82
C ALA A 111 -8.61 -16.58 -6.15
N TYR A 112 -9.02 -17.04 -4.97
CA TYR A 112 -8.34 -18.12 -4.28
C TYR A 112 -9.34 -19.17 -3.81
N ASN A 113 -9.15 -20.43 -4.22
CA ASN A 113 -10.06 -21.54 -3.90
C ASN A 113 -11.54 -21.24 -4.23
N GLY A 114 -11.80 -20.51 -5.31
CA GLY A 114 -13.16 -20.13 -5.72
C GLY A 114 -13.74 -18.92 -4.95
N VAL A 115 -13.01 -18.36 -4.00
CA VAL A 115 -13.38 -17.13 -3.30
C VAL A 115 -12.78 -15.94 -4.07
N ARG A 116 -13.62 -14.97 -4.42
CA ARG A 116 -13.18 -13.71 -5.05
C ARG A 116 -12.48 -12.85 -4.01
N LEU A 117 -11.37 -12.26 -4.41
CA LEU A 117 -10.61 -11.25 -3.67
C LEU A 117 -10.49 -10.00 -4.54
N ASP A 118 -10.69 -8.82 -3.95
CA ASP A 118 -10.73 -7.55 -4.66
C ASP A 118 -9.61 -6.62 -4.16
N ASN A 119 -8.46 -6.59 -4.83
CA ASN A 119 -7.42 -5.62 -4.52
C ASN A 119 -7.79 -4.24 -5.08
N ILE A 120 -7.85 -3.22 -4.23
CA ILE A 120 -8.19 -1.86 -4.64
C ILE A 120 -6.92 -1.03 -4.70
N LEU A 121 -6.66 -0.42 -5.86
CA LEU A 121 -5.51 0.45 -6.08
C LEU A 121 -5.96 1.88 -6.30
N ALA A 122 -5.34 2.81 -5.58
CA ALA A 122 -5.53 4.25 -5.77
C ALA A 122 -4.21 4.88 -6.19
N THR A 123 -4.12 5.32 -7.43
CA THR A 123 -2.92 5.94 -7.99
C THR A 123 -3.01 7.46 -7.94
N ILE A 124 -2.02 8.08 -7.33
CA ILE A 124 -1.83 9.54 -7.30
C ILE A 124 -0.56 9.86 -8.10
N ALA A 125 -0.74 10.51 -9.25
CA ALA A 125 0.36 10.89 -10.14
C ALA A 125 0.61 12.41 -10.12
N PRO A 126 1.84 12.85 -10.39
CA PRO A 126 2.14 14.24 -10.70
C PRO A 126 1.22 14.76 -11.81
N PRO A 127 0.88 16.06 -11.83
CA PRO A 127 0.07 16.62 -12.91
C PRO A 127 0.89 16.75 -14.21
N GLY A 128 0.30 16.26 -15.31
CA GLY A 128 0.88 16.35 -16.65
C GLY A 128 1.96 15.31 -16.97
N PRO A 129 2.34 15.20 -18.25
CA PRO A 129 3.41 14.31 -18.67
C PRO A 129 4.77 14.85 -18.22
N ARG A 130 5.72 13.96 -17.99
CA ARG A 130 7.11 14.36 -17.75
C ARG A 130 7.71 15.08 -18.97
N PRO A 131 8.56 16.11 -18.74
CA PRO A 131 9.23 16.83 -19.83
C PRO A 131 10.12 15.93 -20.70
N ASP A 132 10.66 14.85 -20.12
CA ASP A 132 11.53 13.87 -20.81
C ASP A 132 10.77 12.71 -21.46
N GLY A 133 9.44 12.66 -21.34
CA GLY A 133 8.58 11.62 -21.90
C GLY A 133 8.69 10.24 -21.23
N LEU A 134 9.47 10.12 -20.16
CA LEU A 134 9.61 8.86 -19.44
C LEU A 134 8.41 8.62 -18.51
N VAL A 135 8.06 7.35 -18.34
CA VAL A 135 7.08 6.92 -17.34
C VAL A 135 7.83 6.64 -16.05
N ASP A 136 7.44 7.33 -14.99
CA ASP A 136 8.04 7.07 -13.69
C ASP A 136 7.55 5.75 -13.11
N VAL A 137 8.49 4.93 -12.64
CA VAL A 137 8.18 3.75 -11.83
C VAL A 137 7.65 4.23 -10.48
N PRO A 138 6.42 3.85 -10.09
CA PRO A 138 5.79 4.33 -8.84
C PRO A 138 6.46 3.74 -7.59
N GLY A 139 6.20 4.41 -6.46
CA GLY A 139 6.29 3.77 -5.14
C GLY A 139 4.92 3.27 -4.68
N MET A 140 4.90 2.33 -3.74
CA MET A 140 3.67 1.79 -3.18
C MET A 140 3.64 1.94 -1.66
N ILE A 141 2.47 2.34 -1.13
CA ILE A 141 2.11 2.15 0.27
C ILE A 141 0.96 1.17 0.29
N CYS A 142 1.01 0.14 1.13
CA CYS A 142 -0.05 -0.86 1.19
C CYS A 142 -0.50 -1.19 2.61
N ALA A 143 -1.73 -1.65 2.70
CA ALA A 143 -2.36 -2.24 3.89
C ALA A 143 -3.43 -3.21 3.41
N HIS A 144 -3.71 -4.29 4.15
CA HIS A 144 -4.87 -5.10 3.84
C HIS A 144 -6.14 -4.53 4.48
N TYR A 145 -7.28 -4.83 3.86
CA TYR A 145 -8.57 -4.39 4.40
C TYR A 145 -9.47 -5.55 4.81
N ASP A 146 -9.16 -6.79 4.41
CA ASP A 146 -9.86 -7.96 4.92
C ASP A 146 -9.61 -8.17 6.43
N SER A 147 -10.35 -9.04 7.05
CA SER A 147 -10.22 -9.31 8.49
C SER A 147 -10.62 -10.73 8.82
N THR A 148 -10.06 -11.26 9.91
CA THR A 148 -10.37 -12.58 10.43
C THR A 148 -10.60 -12.58 11.94
N ALA A 149 -11.23 -13.63 12.46
CA ALA A 149 -11.30 -13.89 13.90
C ALA A 149 -11.02 -15.37 14.20
N ASN A 150 -10.12 -15.96 13.42
CA ASN A 150 -9.81 -17.39 13.42
C ASN A 150 -9.23 -17.92 14.75
N ARG A 151 -8.79 -17.02 15.65
CA ARG A 151 -8.37 -17.36 17.02
C ARG A 151 -9.55 -17.44 18.00
N THR A 152 -10.76 -17.03 17.60
CA THR A 152 -11.96 -17.20 18.41
C THR A 152 -12.49 -18.62 18.25
N PRO A 153 -12.59 -19.43 19.32
CA PRO A 153 -13.07 -20.79 19.23
C PRO A 153 -14.47 -20.87 18.59
N GLY A 154 -14.63 -21.72 17.59
CA GLY A 154 -15.90 -21.93 16.90
C GLY A 154 -16.33 -20.82 15.96
N TRP A 155 -15.49 -19.84 15.66
CA TRP A 155 -15.77 -18.76 14.72
C TRP A 155 -16.05 -19.29 13.31
N ARG A 156 -17.07 -18.72 12.68
CA ARG A 156 -17.54 -19.07 11.34
C ARG A 156 -17.38 -17.87 10.41
N PRO A 157 -16.47 -17.92 9.44
CA PRO A 157 -16.06 -16.75 8.64
C PRO A 157 -17.19 -16.08 7.86
N ALA A 158 -18.20 -16.86 7.42
CA ALA A 158 -19.33 -16.33 6.63
C ALA A 158 -20.43 -15.66 7.48
N ILE A 159 -20.39 -15.81 8.82
CA ILE A 159 -21.53 -15.49 9.69
C ILE A 159 -21.12 -14.63 10.89
N ASP A 160 -20.00 -14.98 11.55
CA ASP A 160 -19.63 -14.39 12.82
C ASP A 160 -18.76 -13.14 12.61
N PRO A 161 -18.79 -12.18 13.55
CA PRO A 161 -18.03 -10.93 13.39
C PRO A 161 -16.52 -11.17 13.44
N ALA A 162 -15.80 -10.36 12.69
CA ALA A 162 -14.36 -10.16 12.74
C ALA A 162 -14.12 -8.66 12.51
N PRO A 163 -14.26 -7.81 13.55
CA PRO A 163 -14.22 -6.36 13.37
C PRO A 163 -12.89 -5.85 12.84
N GLY A 164 -11.76 -6.48 13.23
CA GLY A 164 -10.44 -6.17 12.72
C GLY A 164 -10.09 -4.69 12.85
N ALA A 165 -10.29 -4.09 14.03
CA ALA A 165 -10.11 -2.66 14.20
C ALA A 165 -8.63 -2.27 14.15
N ASP A 166 -7.77 -3.02 14.83
CA ASP A 166 -6.32 -2.86 14.71
C ASP A 166 -5.81 -3.59 13.47
N ASP A 167 -6.32 -4.78 13.22
CA ASP A 167 -5.95 -5.71 12.17
C ASP A 167 -7.01 -5.78 11.04
N ASN A 168 -6.87 -5.04 9.93
CA ASN A 168 -5.97 -3.90 9.75
C ASN A 168 -6.76 -2.67 9.28
N ALA A 169 -7.85 -2.33 10.03
CA ALA A 169 -8.56 -1.09 9.72
C ALA A 169 -7.73 0.15 10.10
N THR A 170 -6.72 0.03 11.00
CA THR A 170 -5.79 1.13 11.32
C THR A 170 -4.92 1.48 10.11
N GLY A 171 -4.31 0.51 9.44
CA GLY A 171 -3.53 0.71 8.22
C GLY A 171 -4.39 1.19 7.06
N THR A 172 -5.54 0.54 6.84
CA THR A 172 -6.50 0.92 5.79
C THR A 172 -6.98 2.38 5.94
N ALA A 173 -7.31 2.81 7.16
CA ALA A 173 -7.70 4.19 7.44
C ALA A 173 -6.56 5.19 7.16
N ALA A 174 -5.31 4.82 7.46
CA ALA A 174 -4.16 5.64 7.12
C ALA A 174 -4.02 5.84 5.60
N LEU A 175 -4.21 4.78 4.81
CA LEU A 175 -4.17 4.88 3.34
C LEU A 175 -5.27 5.79 2.78
N LEU A 176 -6.49 5.74 3.33
CA LEU A 176 -7.58 6.65 2.93
C LEU A 176 -7.22 8.11 3.19
N GLU A 177 -6.62 8.40 4.32
CA GLU A 177 -6.18 9.74 4.67
C GLU A 177 -4.98 10.19 3.80
N TYR A 178 -4.07 9.27 3.45
CA TYR A 178 -2.99 9.55 2.50
C TYR A 178 -3.52 9.87 1.11
N ALA A 179 -4.56 9.19 0.63
CA ALA A 179 -5.17 9.48 -0.66
C ALA A 179 -5.60 10.95 -0.75
N ARG A 180 -6.29 11.44 0.28
CA ARG A 180 -6.74 12.84 0.37
C ARG A 180 -5.57 13.82 0.38
N ILE A 181 -4.56 13.55 1.19
CA ILE A 181 -3.41 14.45 1.40
C ILE A 181 -2.52 14.47 0.16
N LEU A 182 -2.17 13.30 -0.38
CA LEU A 182 -1.32 13.19 -1.55
C LEU A 182 -1.98 13.76 -2.81
N ALA A 183 -3.29 13.57 -2.98
CA ALA A 183 -4.03 14.17 -4.11
C ALA A 183 -4.00 15.70 -4.05
N ALA A 184 -4.17 16.29 -2.86
CA ALA A 184 -4.07 17.74 -2.65
C ALA A 184 -2.64 18.29 -2.86
N ASP A 185 -1.61 17.45 -2.68
CA ASP A 185 -0.19 17.80 -2.76
C ASP A 185 0.52 17.22 -4.00
N ARG A 186 -0.21 16.59 -4.93
CA ARG A 186 0.35 15.86 -6.07
C ARG A 186 1.27 16.68 -6.96
N GLY A 187 1.11 18.00 -6.96
CA GLY A 187 2.00 18.91 -7.70
C GLY A 187 3.44 18.93 -7.18
N SER A 188 3.69 18.46 -5.97
CA SER A 188 5.03 18.33 -5.39
C SER A 188 5.71 16.99 -5.69
N LEU A 189 4.97 16.01 -6.16
CA LEU A 189 5.49 14.68 -6.47
C LEU A 189 6.30 14.69 -7.77
N ARG A 190 7.34 13.88 -7.83
CA ARG A 190 8.15 13.63 -9.04
C ARG A 190 7.93 12.23 -9.60
N MET A 191 7.27 11.36 -8.86
CA MET A 191 6.86 10.01 -9.27
C MET A 191 5.49 9.69 -8.71
N PRO A 192 4.72 8.79 -9.34
CA PRO A 192 3.44 8.37 -8.80
C PRO A 192 3.61 7.62 -7.48
N ILE A 193 2.59 7.71 -6.64
CA ILE A 193 2.41 6.85 -5.47
C ILE A 193 1.13 6.05 -5.68
N VAL A 194 1.22 4.74 -5.48
CA VAL A 194 0.09 3.82 -5.47
C VAL A 194 -0.23 3.47 -4.03
N LEU A 195 -1.47 3.66 -3.63
CA LEU A 195 -2.01 3.16 -2.38
C LEU A 195 -2.73 1.86 -2.70
N ALA A 196 -2.24 0.75 -2.18
CA ALA A 196 -2.78 -0.57 -2.44
C ALA A 196 -3.50 -1.10 -1.19
N PHE A 197 -4.80 -1.30 -1.31
CA PHE A 197 -5.65 -1.93 -0.31
C PHE A 197 -5.79 -3.39 -0.70
N PHE A 198 -5.01 -4.24 -0.09
CA PHE A 198 -4.99 -5.67 -0.42
C PHE A 198 -6.12 -6.43 0.25
N ASP A 199 -6.61 -7.44 -0.45
CA ASP A 199 -7.57 -8.41 0.05
C ASP A 199 -6.90 -9.76 0.25
N GLY A 200 -7.40 -10.56 1.15
CA GLY A 200 -6.91 -11.91 1.38
C GLY A 200 -5.49 -11.98 1.93
N GLU A 201 -5.06 -10.99 2.71
CA GLU A 201 -3.87 -11.09 3.55
C GLU A 201 -4.03 -12.26 4.51
N GLU A 202 -5.19 -12.34 5.17
CA GLU A 202 -5.61 -13.37 6.11
C GLU A 202 -5.75 -14.77 5.50
N TYR A 203 -5.68 -14.86 4.18
CA TYR A 203 -5.54 -16.08 3.39
C TYR A 203 -4.09 -16.33 2.94
N PHE A 204 -3.11 -15.98 3.76
CA PHE A 204 -1.69 -16.10 3.43
C PHE A 204 -1.27 -15.22 2.24
N PHE A 205 -1.61 -13.93 2.29
CA PHE A 205 -1.18 -12.89 1.34
C PHE A 205 -1.63 -13.16 -0.11
N LYS A 206 -2.78 -13.83 -0.29
CA LYS A 206 -3.20 -14.27 -1.65
C LYS A 206 -3.47 -13.10 -2.57
N GLY A 207 -4.02 -12.00 -2.07
CA GLY A 207 -4.25 -10.80 -2.86
C GLY A 207 -2.95 -10.13 -3.31
N SER A 208 -2.06 -9.81 -2.39
CA SER A 208 -0.79 -9.15 -2.69
C SER A 208 0.15 -10.03 -3.52
N LEU A 209 0.17 -11.35 -3.28
CA LEU A 209 0.94 -12.30 -4.07
C LEU A 209 0.41 -12.42 -5.52
N ALA A 210 -0.91 -12.55 -5.71
CA ALA A 210 -1.52 -12.60 -7.03
C ALA A 210 -1.30 -11.29 -7.79
N TYR A 211 -1.38 -10.15 -7.10
CA TYR A 211 -1.06 -8.86 -7.69
C TYR A 211 0.39 -8.79 -8.14
N LEU A 212 1.35 -9.17 -7.28
CA LEU A 212 2.77 -9.24 -7.66
C LEU A 212 2.99 -10.10 -8.91
N GLN A 213 2.34 -11.26 -9.00
CA GLN A 213 2.46 -12.17 -10.14
C GLN A 213 1.93 -11.58 -11.46
N SER A 214 1.03 -10.62 -11.39
CA SER A 214 0.51 -9.90 -12.57
C SER A 214 1.41 -8.76 -13.06
N LEU A 215 2.44 -8.39 -12.29
CA LEU A 215 3.29 -7.26 -12.57
C LEU A 215 4.46 -7.62 -13.50
N SER A 216 4.89 -6.63 -14.28
CA SER A 216 6.19 -6.68 -14.95
C SER A 216 7.33 -6.53 -13.92
N PRO A 217 8.53 -7.05 -14.21
CA PRO A 217 9.70 -6.82 -13.36
C PRO A 217 9.93 -5.32 -13.09
N ASN A 218 10.30 -4.98 -11.86
CA ASN A 218 10.57 -3.60 -11.44
C ASN A 218 9.37 -2.64 -11.59
N ALA A 219 8.15 -3.14 -11.45
CA ALA A 219 6.93 -2.32 -11.52
C ALA A 219 6.85 -1.26 -10.41
N TYR A 220 7.57 -1.44 -9.32
CA TYR A 220 7.65 -0.51 -8.19
C TYR A 220 9.10 -0.25 -7.79
N ARG A 221 9.39 0.97 -7.36
CA ARG A 221 10.71 1.34 -6.80
C ARG A 221 10.85 0.88 -5.35
N TRP A 222 9.76 0.93 -4.60
CA TRP A 222 9.71 0.58 -3.20
C TRP A 222 8.28 0.25 -2.77
N VAL A 223 8.15 -0.53 -1.70
CA VAL A 223 6.88 -0.87 -1.06
C VAL A 223 7.00 -0.62 0.45
N ILE A 224 6.04 0.11 1.01
CA ILE A 224 5.91 0.34 2.46
C ILE A 224 4.55 -0.19 2.89
N ASN A 225 4.53 -1.21 3.73
CA ASN A 225 3.32 -1.72 4.35
C ASN A 225 3.12 -1.07 5.71
N ILE A 226 1.86 -0.83 6.08
CA ILE A 226 1.46 -0.40 7.41
C ILE A 226 0.39 -1.34 7.93
N ASP A 227 0.63 -1.93 9.11
CA ASP A 227 -0.20 -2.97 9.65
C ASP A 227 -0.22 -2.96 11.18
N MET A 228 -1.43 -3.06 11.77
CA MET A 228 -1.62 -3.14 13.21
C MET A 228 -0.82 -2.09 13.99
N VAL A 229 -1.21 -0.82 13.94
CA VAL A 229 -0.41 0.30 14.50
C VAL A 229 -1.12 1.08 15.59
N GLY A 230 -2.22 0.55 16.15
CA GLY A 230 -3.08 1.26 17.09
C GLY A 230 -3.09 0.74 18.53
N PHE A 231 -2.48 -0.39 18.83
CA PHE A 231 -2.69 -1.06 20.13
C PHE A 231 -1.56 -0.74 21.09
N ASN A 232 -0.47 -0.54 21.12
CA ASN A 232 0.52 -0.53 22.21
C ASN A 232 0.15 0.41 23.38
N PRO A 233 -0.31 -0.08 24.51
CA PRO A 233 -0.69 0.79 25.65
C PRO A 233 0.50 1.35 26.44
N LEU A 234 1.71 0.79 26.28
CA LEU A 234 2.85 1.09 27.14
C LEU A 234 3.88 2.03 26.48
N ALA A 235 4.07 1.97 25.17
CA ALA A 235 5.09 2.73 24.49
C ALA A 235 4.71 3.05 23.04
N ASP A 236 5.35 4.08 22.46
CA ASP A 236 5.22 4.40 21.04
C ASP A 236 6.23 3.57 20.21
N ARG A 237 6.26 2.27 20.45
CA ARG A 237 7.15 1.32 19.79
C ARG A 237 6.50 0.73 18.55
N LEU A 238 7.26 0.70 17.45
CA LEU A 238 6.95 -0.10 16.25
C LEU A 238 8.14 -0.97 15.87
N ASP A 239 7.85 -2.07 15.22
CA ASP A 239 8.84 -2.86 14.52
C ASP A 239 8.88 -2.41 13.05
N LEU A 240 10.10 -2.18 12.55
CA LEU A 240 10.39 -1.88 11.16
C LEU A 240 10.99 -3.13 10.54
N VAL A 241 10.13 -3.91 9.88
CA VAL A 241 10.52 -5.17 9.24
C VAL A 241 10.99 -4.88 7.82
N TYR A 242 12.15 -5.42 7.43
CA TYR A 242 12.65 -5.37 6.05
C TYR A 242 12.99 -6.78 5.56
N TYR A 243 12.72 -7.07 4.27
CA TYR A 243 12.62 -8.46 3.81
C TYR A 243 13.86 -8.98 3.12
N THR A 244 14.75 -8.12 2.68
CA THR A 244 16.04 -8.51 2.07
C THR A 244 17.08 -7.44 2.31
N THR A 245 18.34 -7.76 2.03
CA THR A 245 19.44 -6.77 2.06
C THR A 245 19.21 -5.62 1.07
N LYS A 246 18.45 -5.84 -0.03
CA LYS A 246 18.06 -4.77 -0.96
C LYS A 246 17.11 -3.74 -0.31
N SER A 247 16.41 -4.12 0.74
CA SER A 247 15.52 -3.22 1.48
C SER A 247 16.24 -2.38 2.54
N ALA A 248 17.54 -2.59 2.75
CA ALA A 248 18.29 -1.90 3.80
C ALA A 248 18.28 -0.36 3.61
N SER A 249 18.45 0.11 2.38
CA SER A 249 18.38 1.55 2.09
C SER A 249 16.99 2.13 2.37
N LEU A 250 15.92 1.40 2.05
CA LEU A 250 14.55 1.84 2.38
C LEU A 250 14.31 1.86 3.89
N ARG A 251 14.77 0.84 4.63
CA ARG A 251 14.76 0.82 6.10
C ARG A 251 15.45 2.06 6.67
N ASP A 252 16.65 2.37 6.17
CA ASP A 252 17.41 3.55 6.61
C ASP A 252 16.63 4.84 6.37
N ARG A 253 15.93 4.97 5.23
CA ARG A 253 15.06 6.11 4.94
C ARG A 253 13.92 6.27 5.94
N VAL A 254 13.32 5.17 6.38
CA VAL A 254 12.29 5.23 7.43
C VAL A 254 12.89 5.73 8.74
N SER A 255 14.03 5.20 9.16
CA SER A 255 14.71 5.61 10.39
C SER A 255 15.17 7.09 10.32
N GLU A 256 15.71 7.52 9.18
CA GLU A 256 16.06 8.92 8.93
C GLU A 256 14.83 9.85 8.97
N ALA A 257 13.71 9.46 8.39
CA ALA A 257 12.47 10.25 8.39
C ALA A 257 11.93 10.42 9.82
N ASN A 258 11.99 9.37 10.65
CA ASN A 258 11.61 9.45 12.06
C ASN A 258 12.41 10.53 12.82
N GLN A 259 13.70 10.60 12.57
CA GLN A 259 14.60 11.59 13.18
C GLN A 259 14.41 12.99 12.56
N ARG A 260 14.47 13.10 11.22
CA ARG A 260 14.45 14.37 10.47
C ARG A 260 13.19 15.18 10.73
N TYR A 261 12.05 14.52 10.81
CA TYR A 261 10.76 15.18 11.01
C TYR A 261 10.27 15.15 12.46
N GLY A 262 11.09 14.67 13.41
CA GLY A 262 10.78 14.66 14.83
C GLY A 262 9.52 13.86 15.16
N ILE A 263 9.24 12.75 14.43
CA ILE A 263 7.99 11.99 14.57
C ILE A 263 7.92 11.30 15.92
N GLY A 264 9.08 10.79 16.40
CA GLY A 264 9.21 10.30 17.77
C GLY A 264 8.59 8.93 18.00
N VAL A 265 8.61 8.03 16.99
CA VAL A 265 8.41 6.60 17.23
C VAL A 265 9.64 6.09 17.98
N SER A 266 9.44 5.56 19.20
CA SER A 266 10.54 5.11 20.05
C SER A 266 10.10 4.02 21.04
N PRO A 267 10.77 2.86 21.00
CA PRO A 267 11.78 2.48 19.99
C PRO A 267 11.17 2.15 18.61
N LEU A 268 11.92 2.42 17.55
CA LEU A 268 11.71 1.86 16.23
C LEU A 268 12.70 0.69 16.10
N VAL A 269 12.17 -0.55 16.11
CA VAL A 269 13.00 -1.76 16.19
C VAL A 269 13.16 -2.35 14.80
N GLU A 270 14.36 -2.24 14.23
CA GLU A 270 14.69 -2.78 12.92
C GLU A 270 14.85 -4.29 12.98
N GLN A 271 14.18 -5.01 12.08
CA GLN A 271 14.24 -6.46 11.99
C GLN A 271 14.38 -6.90 10.53
N LEU A 272 15.41 -7.69 10.24
CA LEU A 272 15.46 -8.42 8.98
C LEU A 272 14.53 -9.62 9.08
N ALA A 273 13.50 -9.65 8.22
CA ALA A 273 12.65 -10.82 8.11
C ALA A 273 13.45 -12.01 7.62
N THR A 274 13.42 -13.08 8.39
CA THR A 274 13.94 -14.38 7.95
C THR A 274 12.93 -15.05 7.03
N THR A 275 13.31 -16.11 6.34
CA THR A 275 12.44 -16.89 5.45
C THR A 275 11.16 -17.43 6.12
N ASP A 276 11.16 -17.49 7.45
CA ASP A 276 10.01 -17.93 8.24
C ASP A 276 9.01 -16.79 8.55
N ALA A 277 9.34 -15.56 8.18
CA ALA A 277 8.57 -14.35 8.46
C ALA A 277 7.88 -13.78 7.20
N PHE A 278 7.20 -14.64 6.45
CA PHE A 278 6.28 -14.24 5.39
C PHE A 278 4.94 -13.89 6.05
N ILE A 279 4.90 -12.74 6.72
CA ILE A 279 3.84 -12.40 7.69
C ILE A 279 3.06 -11.14 7.37
N LEU A 280 3.42 -10.40 6.31
CA LEU A 280 2.80 -9.11 5.97
C LEU A 280 2.78 -8.91 4.45
N ASP A 281 1.88 -8.08 3.92
CA ASP A 281 1.72 -7.84 2.48
C ASP A 281 2.97 -7.31 1.74
N ALA A 282 3.92 -6.72 2.44
CA ALA A 282 5.20 -6.34 1.83
C ALA A 282 6.13 -7.53 1.55
N ALA A 283 5.91 -8.68 2.20
CA ALA A 283 6.76 -9.87 2.07
C ALA A 283 6.78 -10.44 0.64
N PRO A 284 5.65 -10.62 -0.08
CA PRO A 284 5.67 -11.02 -1.48
C PRO A 284 6.58 -10.15 -2.34
N PHE A 285 6.50 -8.83 -2.19
CA PHE A 285 7.28 -7.88 -2.99
C PHE A 285 8.78 -7.96 -2.68
N GLY A 286 9.14 -8.06 -1.40
CA GLY A 286 10.52 -8.15 -0.97
C GLY A 286 11.16 -9.50 -1.26
N LEU A 287 10.53 -10.59 -0.81
CA LEU A 287 11.09 -11.95 -0.87
C LEU A 287 10.99 -12.59 -2.24
N VAL A 288 9.87 -12.38 -2.95
CA VAL A 288 9.61 -12.99 -4.27
C VAL A 288 9.93 -12.01 -5.39
N GLY A 289 9.42 -10.77 -5.29
CA GLY A 289 9.61 -9.74 -6.32
C GLY A 289 10.97 -9.08 -6.33
N GLY A 290 11.76 -9.19 -5.26
CA GLY A 290 13.06 -8.54 -5.11
C GLY A 290 12.99 -7.00 -5.13
N ILE A 291 11.82 -6.45 -4.83
CA ILE A 291 11.55 -5.01 -4.73
C ILE A 291 11.91 -4.56 -3.30
N PRO A 292 12.63 -3.45 -3.11
CA PRO A 292 12.86 -2.89 -1.77
C PRO A 292 11.55 -2.73 -1.00
N SER A 293 11.37 -3.46 0.10
CA SER A 293 10.11 -3.53 0.83
C SER A 293 10.33 -3.51 2.34
N VAL A 294 9.50 -2.72 3.02
CA VAL A 294 9.49 -2.65 4.49
C VAL A 294 8.05 -2.68 5.00
N ALA A 295 7.89 -3.06 6.26
CA ALA A 295 6.62 -2.96 6.98
C ALA A 295 6.82 -2.26 8.32
N LEU A 296 5.87 -1.38 8.65
CA LEU A 296 5.71 -0.79 9.96
C LEU A 296 4.55 -1.51 10.65
N VAL A 297 4.86 -2.21 11.73
CA VAL A 297 3.91 -3.06 12.44
C VAL A 297 4.18 -3.02 13.94
N GLN A 298 3.16 -3.14 14.76
CA GLN A 298 3.36 -3.46 16.17
C GLN A 298 3.50 -4.98 16.34
N ARG A 299 4.25 -5.40 17.34
CA ARG A 299 4.35 -6.82 17.70
C ARG A 299 2.99 -7.39 18.07
N TYR A 300 2.72 -8.62 17.66
CA TYR A 300 1.51 -9.35 18.01
C TYR A 300 1.86 -10.68 18.72
N GLY A 301 1.00 -11.09 19.64
CA GLY A 301 1.01 -12.43 20.21
C GLY A 301 2.10 -12.77 21.20
N GLU A 302 3.03 -11.87 21.51
CA GLU A 302 4.09 -12.12 22.50
C GLU A 302 3.87 -11.37 23.81
N ASN A 303 4.01 -12.10 24.91
CA ASN A 303 4.00 -11.53 26.26
C ASN A 303 5.39 -10.96 26.58
N ASP A 304 5.71 -9.79 26.06
CA ASP A 304 6.85 -9.01 26.47
C ASP A 304 6.37 -7.98 27.50
N ALA A 305 6.99 -7.90 28.68
CA ALA A 305 6.63 -6.95 29.71
C ALA A 305 6.77 -5.47 29.24
N THR A 306 7.62 -5.22 28.24
CA THR A 306 7.81 -3.90 27.63
C THR A 306 6.93 -3.64 26.43
N PHE A 307 6.36 -4.68 25.83
CA PHE A 307 5.47 -4.64 24.69
C PHE A 307 4.55 -5.87 24.67
N PRO A 308 3.38 -5.77 25.30
CA PRO A 308 2.51 -6.94 25.52
C PRO A 308 1.86 -7.52 24.25
N GLY A 309 2.12 -6.96 23.07
CA GLY A 309 1.47 -7.38 21.82
C GLY A 309 -0.05 -7.15 21.83
N ASN A 310 -0.67 -7.19 20.65
CA ASN A 310 -2.13 -7.13 20.56
C ASN A 310 -2.74 -8.54 20.81
N TYR A 311 -3.25 -8.78 21.99
CA TYR A 311 -3.87 -10.06 22.36
C TYR A 311 -5.29 -10.23 21.78
N THR A 312 -5.89 -9.18 21.23
CA THR A 312 -7.23 -9.22 20.62
C THR A 312 -7.19 -9.48 19.11
N PHE A 313 -6.01 -9.39 18.46
CA PHE A 313 -5.89 -9.61 17.03
C PHE A 313 -6.37 -11.02 16.63
N HIS A 314 -6.96 -11.14 15.46
CA HIS A 314 -7.60 -12.38 14.99
C HIS A 314 -8.69 -12.93 15.89
N THR A 315 -9.35 -12.08 16.68
CA THR A 315 -10.51 -12.45 17.50
C THR A 315 -11.70 -11.53 17.24
N VAL A 316 -12.88 -11.96 17.64
CA VAL A 316 -14.09 -11.10 17.63
C VAL A 316 -13.98 -9.88 18.54
N ASN A 317 -12.95 -9.80 19.36
CA ASN A 317 -12.68 -8.71 20.30
C ASN A 317 -11.72 -7.66 19.77
N ASP A 318 -11.23 -7.78 18.53
CA ASP A 318 -10.46 -6.71 17.89
C ASP A 318 -11.39 -5.57 17.45
N THR A 319 -11.86 -4.80 18.42
CA THR A 319 -12.88 -3.78 18.30
C THR A 319 -12.30 -2.36 18.46
N PRO A 320 -13.00 -1.30 18.00
CA PRO A 320 -12.48 0.07 18.07
C PRO A 320 -12.11 0.59 19.47
N ASP A 321 -12.66 0.03 20.53
CA ASP A 321 -12.30 0.35 21.91
C ASP A 321 -10.95 -0.24 22.34
N LYS A 322 -10.40 -1.18 21.57
CA LYS A 322 -9.07 -1.76 21.78
C LYS A 322 -7.93 -0.96 21.14
N ILE A 323 -8.26 0.06 20.36
CA ILE A 323 -7.25 1.00 19.85
C ILE A 323 -6.82 1.92 20.98
N THR A 324 -5.84 1.45 21.75
CA THR A 324 -5.45 2.07 23.04
C THR A 324 -4.37 3.13 22.88
N ASN A 325 -3.63 3.13 21.76
CA ASN A 325 -2.58 4.11 21.50
C ASN A 325 -2.78 4.89 20.19
N LYS A 326 -3.78 5.77 20.17
CA LYS A 326 -4.04 6.65 19.02
C LYS A 326 -2.85 7.59 18.71
N ARG A 327 -1.99 7.87 19.70
CA ARG A 327 -0.75 8.65 19.49
C ARG A 327 0.25 7.86 18.65
N LEU A 328 0.44 6.57 18.93
CA LEU A 328 1.31 5.69 18.15
C LEU A 328 0.78 5.57 16.72
N TRP A 329 -0.53 5.34 16.57
CA TRP A 329 -1.17 5.28 15.26
C TRP A 329 -0.89 6.54 14.42
N LEU A 330 -1.09 7.73 15.01
CA LEU A 330 -0.77 8.99 14.34
C LEU A 330 0.72 9.11 13.98
N LYS A 331 1.63 8.64 14.85
CA LYS A 331 3.07 8.63 14.57
C LYS A 331 3.41 7.66 13.43
N ALA A 332 2.85 6.46 13.44
CA ALA A 332 3.03 5.49 12.37
C ALA A 332 2.53 6.04 11.02
N ALA A 333 1.34 6.64 11.01
CA ALA A 333 0.80 7.30 9.83
C ALA A 333 1.71 8.44 9.32
N LYS A 334 2.22 9.28 10.22
CA LYS A 334 3.16 10.35 9.85
C LYS A 334 4.48 9.80 9.31
N LEU A 335 5.01 8.75 9.93
CA LEU A 335 6.30 8.16 9.54
C LEU A 335 6.22 7.55 8.13
N THR A 336 5.17 6.79 7.86
CA THR A 336 4.92 6.20 6.54
C THR A 336 4.79 7.28 5.46
N LEU A 337 3.95 8.30 5.70
CA LEU A 337 3.75 9.39 4.73
C LEU A 337 5.01 10.24 4.53
N ALA A 338 5.76 10.54 5.60
CA ALA A 338 7.01 11.29 5.52
C ALA A 338 8.04 10.59 4.65
N THR A 339 8.22 9.29 4.87
CA THR A 339 9.15 8.47 4.08
C THR A 339 8.74 8.44 2.61
N ALA A 340 7.45 8.20 2.34
CA ALA A 340 6.94 8.17 0.98
C ALA A 340 7.10 9.52 0.25
N LEU A 341 6.86 10.64 0.94
CA LEU A 341 7.04 11.99 0.37
C LEU A 341 8.52 12.31 0.11
N ASP A 342 9.44 11.96 1.02
CA ASP A 342 10.87 12.13 0.80
C ASP A 342 11.32 11.41 -0.47
N LEU A 343 10.91 10.16 -0.64
CA LEU A 343 11.22 9.34 -1.81
C LEU A 343 10.56 9.90 -3.08
N ALA A 344 9.27 10.25 -3.02
CA ALA A 344 8.51 10.68 -4.19
C ALA A 344 8.81 12.10 -4.64
N ARG A 345 9.39 12.96 -3.80
CA ARG A 345 9.82 14.33 -4.15
C ARG A 345 11.26 14.40 -4.62
N GLY A 346 11.96 13.28 -4.73
CA GLY A 346 13.34 13.20 -5.23
C GLY A 346 14.41 13.41 -4.18
N GLY A 347 14.11 13.08 -2.93
CA GLY A 347 15.10 12.72 -1.94
C GLY A 347 15.92 11.53 -2.47
N ALA A 348 17.15 11.34 -1.98
CA ALA A 348 18.15 10.43 -2.52
C ALA A 348 17.60 9.10 -3.07
N GLN A 349 18.20 8.61 -4.15
CA GLN A 349 17.89 7.32 -4.76
C GLN A 349 18.07 6.19 -3.72
N LEU A 350 17.19 5.17 -3.79
CA LEU A 350 17.31 3.93 -3.04
C LEU A 350 18.43 3.07 -3.61
#